data_1321264c1ed3a297f1e3eb7b79fd54ee
#
_entry.id   1321264c1ed3a297f1e3eb7b79fd54ee
#
_cell.length_a   1.000
_cell.length_b   1.000
_cell.length_c   1.000
_cell.angle_alpha   90.00
_cell.angle_beta   90.00
_cell.angle_gamma   90.00
#
_symmetry.space_group_name_H-M   'P 1'
#
loop_
_entity.id
_entity.type
_entity.pdbx_description
1 polymer ?
#
loop_
_entity_poly.entity_id
_entity_poly.type
_entity_poly.pdbx_seq_one_letter_code
_entity_poly.pdbx_strand_id
1 'polypeptide(L)'
;DRDDLDTEEKFLQGIQDILNARNIEYSNISEANEWIDIKQENGFGQEINIRILPLVIPFDTTGALETFLLEAIAEQDEYDKEIINKGGVFVDSIDPEQRYLKKRRYATKAKFDVYFSVRTPIDQFIERRNILKDVRWENYILIQHDFSKLSEL
;
A
#
# COMPACT_ATOMS: atom_id res chain seq x y z
N ASP A 1 -4.16 2.22 -2.99
CA ASP A 1 -3.51 3.21 -2.11
C ASP A 1 -4.57 3.97 -1.32
N ARG A 2 -4.25 4.32 -0.07
CA ARG A 2 -5.10 5.14 0.79
C ARG A 2 -4.82 6.64 0.55
N ASP A 3 -5.14 7.12 -0.63
CA ASP A 3 -4.79 8.49 -1.07
C ASP A 3 -5.52 9.59 -0.25
N ASP A 4 -6.78 9.32 0.14
CA ASP A 4 -7.65 10.22 0.89
C ASP A 4 -8.33 9.50 2.06
N LEU A 5 -8.89 10.24 3.01
CA LEU A 5 -9.57 9.69 4.19
C LEU A 5 -10.78 8.82 3.86
N ASP A 6 -11.46 9.10 2.74
CA ASP A 6 -12.64 8.37 2.28
C ASP A 6 -12.34 7.25 1.25
N THR A 7 -11.05 7.02 0.95
CA THR A 7 -10.65 6.01 -0.05
C THR A 7 -11.11 4.62 0.32
N GLU A 8 -10.99 4.26 1.58
CA GLU A 8 -11.40 2.95 2.08
C GLU A 8 -12.90 2.74 1.94
N GLU A 9 -13.70 3.69 2.42
CA GLU A 9 -15.16 3.62 2.32
C GLU A 9 -15.63 3.49 0.86
N LYS A 10 -15.10 4.31 -0.03
CA LYS A 10 -15.41 4.25 -1.47
C LYS A 10 -15.02 2.93 -2.11
N PHE A 11 -13.88 2.37 -1.71
CA PHE A 11 -13.41 1.08 -2.23
C PHE A 11 -14.31 -0.06 -1.77
N LEU A 12 -14.64 -0.12 -0.49
CA LEU A 12 -15.53 -1.13 0.07
C LEU A 12 -16.95 -1.02 -0.51
N GLN A 13 -17.47 0.20 -0.64
CA GLN A 13 -18.75 0.44 -1.30
C GLN A 13 -18.75 -0.06 -2.74
N GLY A 14 -17.67 0.18 -3.49
CA GLY A 14 -17.52 -0.34 -4.85
C GLY A 14 -17.57 -1.87 -4.93
N ILE A 15 -16.96 -2.57 -3.95
CA ILE A 15 -17.05 -4.03 -3.86
C ILE A 15 -18.50 -4.46 -3.58
N GLN A 16 -19.17 -3.84 -2.62
CA GLN A 16 -20.58 -4.13 -2.28
C GLN A 16 -21.49 -3.93 -3.48
N ASP A 17 -21.33 -2.83 -4.21
CA ASP A 17 -22.13 -2.51 -5.39
C ASP A 17 -21.97 -3.59 -6.47
N ILE A 18 -20.77 -4.08 -6.71
CA ILE A 18 -20.48 -5.14 -7.68
C ILE A 18 -21.14 -6.46 -7.26
N LEU A 19 -21.02 -6.84 -6.00
CA LEU A 19 -21.60 -8.09 -5.48
C LEU A 19 -23.13 -8.03 -5.52
N ASN A 20 -23.72 -6.92 -5.08
CA ASN A 20 -25.17 -6.69 -5.11
C ASN A 20 -25.74 -6.71 -6.54
N ALA A 21 -25.06 -6.05 -7.48
CA ALA A 21 -25.48 -6.01 -8.89
C ALA A 21 -25.50 -7.41 -9.53
N ARG A 22 -24.79 -8.36 -8.97
CA ARG A 22 -24.70 -9.75 -9.44
C ARG A 22 -25.50 -10.74 -8.59
N ASN A 23 -26.23 -10.25 -7.58
CA ASN A 23 -26.96 -11.06 -6.59
C ASN A 23 -26.06 -12.12 -5.92
N ILE A 24 -24.82 -11.75 -5.58
CA ILE A 24 -23.86 -12.62 -4.91
C ILE A 24 -24.06 -12.46 -3.41
N GLU A 25 -24.23 -13.57 -2.69
CA GLU A 25 -24.25 -13.60 -1.22
C GLU A 25 -22.85 -13.41 -0.64
N TYR A 26 -22.72 -12.53 0.35
CA TYR A 26 -21.46 -12.25 1.02
C TYR A 26 -21.63 -11.94 2.51
N SER A 27 -20.55 -12.15 3.29
CA SER A 27 -20.49 -11.72 4.67
C SER A 27 -20.44 -10.19 4.77
N ASN A 28 -20.57 -9.65 5.99
CA ASN A 28 -20.49 -8.20 6.21
C ASN A 28 -19.18 -7.62 5.66
N ILE A 29 -19.27 -6.50 4.93
CA ILE A 29 -18.13 -5.72 4.45
C ILE A 29 -18.14 -4.39 5.22
N SER A 30 -17.41 -4.32 6.32
CA SER A 30 -17.37 -3.14 7.19
C SER A 30 -16.02 -2.44 7.19
N GLU A 31 -14.93 -3.19 6.99
CA GLU A 31 -13.56 -2.70 7.12
C GLU A 31 -12.68 -3.28 6.02
N ALA A 32 -11.70 -2.52 5.55
CA ALA A 32 -10.64 -3.05 4.72
C ALA A 32 -9.69 -3.93 5.53
N ASN A 33 -8.90 -4.73 4.83
CA ASN A 33 -7.93 -5.65 5.42
C ASN A 33 -8.57 -6.77 6.27
N GLU A 34 -9.88 -7.02 6.09
CA GLU A 34 -10.62 -8.13 6.67
C GLU A 34 -11.14 -9.08 5.58
N TRP A 35 -11.21 -10.37 5.91
CA TRP A 35 -11.70 -11.39 4.99
C TRP A 35 -13.22 -11.27 4.77
N ILE A 36 -13.63 -11.32 3.51
CA ILE A 36 -15.01 -11.36 3.08
C ILE A 36 -15.29 -12.76 2.55
N ASP A 37 -16.23 -13.48 3.15
CA ASP A 37 -16.70 -14.76 2.66
C ASP A 37 -17.82 -14.55 1.64
N ILE A 38 -17.70 -15.18 0.49
CA ILE A 38 -18.65 -15.13 -0.61
C ILE A 38 -19.14 -16.53 -0.90
N LYS A 39 -20.47 -16.68 -1.01
CA LYS A 39 -21.11 -17.92 -1.41
C LYS A 39 -21.79 -17.75 -2.75
N GLN A 40 -21.53 -18.64 -3.67
CA GLN A 40 -22.12 -18.61 -5.00
C GLN A 40 -22.32 -20.03 -5.53
N GLU A 41 -23.41 -20.26 -6.26
CA GLU A 41 -23.55 -21.47 -7.06
C GLU A 41 -22.86 -21.31 -8.43
N ASN A 42 -22.14 -22.32 -8.86
CA ASN A 42 -21.61 -22.37 -10.22
C ASN A 42 -22.71 -22.79 -11.22
N GLY A 43 -22.40 -22.73 -12.53
CA GLY A 43 -23.33 -23.09 -13.59
C GLY A 43 -23.80 -24.58 -13.58
N PHE A 44 -23.29 -25.40 -12.64
CA PHE A 44 -23.66 -26.80 -12.43
C PHE A 44 -24.47 -27.02 -11.13
N GLY A 45 -24.86 -25.93 -10.44
CA GLY A 45 -25.60 -26.01 -9.17
C GLY A 45 -24.75 -26.43 -7.96
N GLN A 46 -23.42 -26.29 -8.04
CA GLN A 46 -22.53 -26.60 -6.92
C GLN A 46 -22.20 -25.30 -6.17
N GLU A 47 -22.28 -25.34 -4.85
CA GLU A 47 -21.85 -24.22 -3.99
C GLU A 47 -20.33 -24.05 -4.08
N ILE A 48 -19.91 -22.81 -4.34
CA ILE A 48 -18.51 -22.38 -4.29
C ILE A 48 -18.38 -21.36 -3.18
N ASN A 49 -17.42 -21.60 -2.30
CA ASN A 49 -17.02 -20.67 -1.24
C ASN A 49 -15.73 -19.94 -1.68
N ILE A 50 -15.80 -18.63 -1.74
CA ILE A 50 -14.67 -17.76 -2.13
C ILE A 50 -14.38 -16.83 -0.96
N ARG A 51 -13.10 -16.63 -0.64
CA ARG A 51 -12.66 -15.61 0.31
C ARG A 51 -11.93 -14.50 -0.43
N ILE A 52 -12.28 -13.24 -0.13
CA ILE A 52 -11.63 -12.05 -0.68
C ILE A 52 -11.06 -11.25 0.48
N LEU A 53 -9.81 -10.82 0.35
CA LEU A 53 -9.18 -9.88 1.27
C LEU A 53 -8.96 -8.54 0.54
N PRO A 54 -9.79 -7.50 0.77
CA PRO A 54 -9.60 -6.18 0.20
C PRO A 54 -8.46 -5.47 0.92
N LEU A 55 -7.30 -5.34 0.29
CA LEU A 55 -6.14 -4.67 0.88
C LEU A 55 -6.14 -3.18 0.53
N VAL A 56 -6.09 -2.32 1.55
CA VAL A 56 -5.90 -0.88 1.44
C VAL A 56 -4.60 -0.50 2.15
N ILE A 57 -3.66 0.08 1.42
CA ILE A 57 -2.30 0.39 1.87
C ILE A 57 -2.05 1.90 1.78
N PRO A 58 -1.43 2.53 2.79
CA PRO A 58 -1.02 2.01 4.10
C PRO A 58 -2.21 1.57 4.97
N PHE A 59 -1.96 0.73 5.97
CA PHE A 59 -3.02 0.11 6.78
C PHE A 59 -3.71 1.15 7.69
N ASP A 60 -2.93 2.00 8.37
CA ASP A 60 -3.41 2.91 9.42
C ASP A 60 -3.29 4.40 9.06
N THR A 61 -2.52 4.73 8.03
CA THR A 61 -2.25 6.11 7.63
C THR A 61 -2.69 6.40 6.19
N THR A 62 -2.89 7.67 5.88
CA THR A 62 -3.11 8.07 4.49
C THR A 62 -1.78 8.13 3.74
N GLY A 63 -1.74 7.58 2.52
CA GLY A 63 -0.54 7.58 1.69
C GLY A 63 -0.65 6.63 0.51
N ALA A 64 0.49 6.35 -0.09
CA ALA A 64 0.64 5.38 -1.15
C ALA A 64 1.51 4.20 -0.68
N LEU A 65 1.67 3.19 -1.51
CA LEU A 65 2.58 2.07 -1.25
C LEU A 65 3.98 2.56 -0.87
N GLU A 66 4.46 3.63 -1.53
CA GLU A 66 5.76 4.21 -1.23
C GLU A 66 5.86 4.75 0.20
N THR A 67 4.77 5.31 0.76
CA THR A 67 4.73 5.74 2.17
C THR A 67 4.93 4.55 3.09
N PHE A 68 4.15 3.50 2.90
CA PHE A 68 4.22 2.27 3.68
C PHE A 68 5.62 1.63 3.65
N LEU A 69 6.24 1.57 2.46
CA LEU A 69 7.58 1.00 2.33
C LEU A 69 8.65 1.84 3.04
N LEU A 70 8.54 3.18 3.00
CA LEU A 70 9.44 4.06 3.75
C LEU A 70 9.25 3.93 5.27
N GLU A 71 8.00 3.77 5.73
CA GLU A 71 7.69 3.54 7.15
C GLU A 71 8.29 2.21 7.62
N ALA A 72 8.14 1.13 6.85
CA ALA A 72 8.72 -0.17 7.15
C ALA A 72 10.26 -0.12 7.27
N ILE A 73 10.92 0.61 6.36
CA ILE A 73 12.37 0.81 6.39
C ILE A 73 12.77 1.62 7.65
N ALA A 74 12.05 2.71 7.91
CA ALA A 74 12.34 3.59 9.03
C ALA A 74 12.15 2.91 10.40
N GLU A 75 11.22 1.96 10.50
CA GLU A 75 11.02 1.17 11.71
C GLU A 75 12.15 0.15 11.94
N GLN A 76 12.71 -0.39 10.86
CA GLN A 76 13.74 -1.42 10.92
C GLN A 76 15.12 -0.88 11.29
N ASP A 77 15.47 0.35 10.86
CA ASP A 77 16.81 0.91 11.01
C ASP A 77 16.77 2.43 11.28
N GLU A 78 17.37 2.86 12.39
CA GLU A 78 17.36 4.27 12.82
C GLU A 78 18.20 5.18 11.89
N TYR A 79 19.25 4.63 11.26
CA TYR A 79 20.06 5.40 10.29
C TYR A 79 19.27 5.66 9.01
N ASP A 80 18.59 4.64 8.50
CA ASP A 80 17.71 4.78 7.34
C ASP A 80 16.55 5.74 7.65
N LYS A 81 15.97 5.69 8.83
CA LYS A 81 14.95 6.62 9.30
C LYS A 81 15.43 8.09 9.28
N GLU A 82 16.66 8.33 9.69
CA GLU A 82 17.24 9.68 9.64
C GLU A 82 17.36 10.17 8.19
N ILE A 83 17.80 9.32 7.26
CA ILE A 83 17.88 9.65 5.81
C ILE A 83 16.51 9.94 5.25
N ILE A 84 15.51 9.10 5.54
CA ILE A 84 14.11 9.27 5.11
C ILE A 84 13.57 10.60 5.58
N ASN A 85 13.76 10.94 6.86
CA ASN A 85 13.31 12.20 7.44
C ASN A 85 13.97 13.41 6.76
N LYS A 86 15.28 13.39 6.56
CA LYS A 86 16.02 14.46 5.87
C LYS A 86 15.58 14.59 4.42
N GLY A 87 15.41 13.49 3.71
CA GLY A 87 14.88 13.45 2.36
C GLY A 87 13.45 14.01 2.28
N GLY A 88 12.61 13.70 3.26
CA GLY A 88 11.27 14.24 3.38
C GLY A 88 11.25 15.74 3.52
N VAL A 89 12.04 16.29 4.46
CA VAL A 89 12.19 17.75 4.65
C VAL A 89 12.71 18.43 3.37
N PHE A 90 13.66 17.82 2.69
CA PHE A 90 14.18 18.33 1.42
C PHE A 90 13.08 18.44 0.35
N VAL A 91 12.34 17.36 0.13
CA VAL A 91 11.24 17.31 -0.86
C VAL A 91 10.15 18.33 -0.55
N ASP A 92 9.78 18.47 0.73
CA ASP A 92 8.73 19.42 1.16
C ASP A 92 9.17 20.87 1.00
N SER A 93 10.47 21.16 0.98
CA SER A 93 11.03 22.52 0.86
C SER A 93 11.41 22.95 -0.56
N ILE A 94 11.64 22.00 -1.50
CA ILE A 94 12.25 22.29 -2.80
C ILE A 94 11.28 22.93 -3.81
N ASP A 95 9.98 22.70 -3.65
CA ASP A 95 8.95 23.24 -4.55
C ASP A 95 7.88 24.03 -3.76
N PRO A 96 8.27 25.20 -3.15
CA PRO A 96 7.38 25.97 -2.27
C PRO A 96 6.15 26.52 -3.02
N GLU A 97 6.24 26.72 -4.31
CA GLU A 97 5.13 27.17 -5.17
C GLU A 97 4.25 26.01 -5.65
N GLN A 98 4.60 24.78 -5.29
CA GLN A 98 3.91 23.55 -5.72
C GLN A 98 3.74 23.46 -7.25
N ARG A 99 4.74 23.91 -7.99
CA ARG A 99 4.71 23.93 -9.45
C ARG A 99 4.74 22.52 -10.05
N TYR A 100 5.51 21.61 -9.44
CA TYR A 100 5.73 20.22 -9.88
C TYR A 100 5.09 19.22 -8.93
N LEU A 101 5.19 19.45 -7.61
CA LEU A 101 4.69 18.55 -6.58
C LEU A 101 3.24 18.87 -6.15
N LYS A 102 2.40 19.27 -7.09
CA LYS A 102 1.01 19.72 -6.86
C LYS A 102 0.11 18.70 -6.16
N LYS A 103 0.39 17.43 -6.34
CA LYS A 103 -0.43 16.34 -5.78
C LYS A 103 0.38 15.62 -4.71
N ARG A 104 -0.27 15.26 -3.60
CA ARG A 104 0.33 14.50 -2.51
C ARG A 104 1.12 13.29 -3.01
N ARG A 105 0.57 12.50 -3.92
CA ARG A 105 1.23 11.34 -4.51
C ARG A 105 2.55 11.66 -5.22
N TYR A 106 2.73 12.87 -5.73
CA TYR A 106 3.99 13.27 -6.39
C TYR A 106 5.06 13.53 -5.34
N ALA A 107 4.72 14.21 -4.25
CA ALA A 107 5.63 14.41 -3.13
C ALA A 107 6.04 13.08 -2.48
N THR A 108 5.09 12.16 -2.28
CA THR A 108 5.36 10.83 -1.73
C THR A 108 6.35 10.05 -2.60
N LYS A 109 6.14 10.04 -3.92
CA LYS A 109 7.05 9.38 -4.87
C LYS A 109 8.44 10.04 -4.87
N ALA A 110 8.49 11.38 -4.83
CA ALA A 110 9.75 12.10 -4.76
C ALA A 110 10.53 11.76 -3.48
N LYS A 111 9.87 11.67 -2.33
CA LYS A 111 10.50 11.24 -1.06
C LYS A 111 11.09 9.85 -1.17
N PHE A 112 10.35 8.92 -1.74
CA PHE A 112 10.80 7.56 -1.98
C PHE A 112 12.03 7.52 -2.91
N ASP A 113 11.98 8.24 -4.03
CA ASP A 113 13.07 8.31 -4.99
C ASP A 113 14.33 8.94 -4.39
N VAL A 114 14.21 10.00 -3.59
CA VAL A 114 15.33 10.63 -2.87
C VAL A 114 16.00 9.62 -1.93
N TYR A 115 15.22 8.90 -1.12
CA TYR A 115 15.78 7.89 -0.22
C TYR A 115 16.58 6.81 -0.98
N PHE A 116 15.99 6.22 -2.02
CA PHE A 116 16.64 5.16 -2.79
C PHE A 116 17.83 5.65 -3.61
N SER A 117 17.85 6.92 -4.03
CA SER A 117 19.00 7.52 -4.68
C SER A 117 20.21 7.62 -3.74
N VAL A 118 19.98 7.84 -2.45
CA VAL A 118 21.05 7.86 -1.43
C VAL A 118 21.49 6.43 -1.07
N ARG A 119 20.54 5.52 -0.89
CA ARG A 119 20.80 4.16 -0.44
C ARG A 119 21.51 3.28 -1.47
N THR A 120 21.34 3.56 -2.76
CA THR A 120 21.85 2.70 -3.82
C THR A 120 23.36 2.92 -4.03
N PRO A 121 24.23 2.01 -3.59
CA PRO A 121 25.69 2.24 -3.59
C PRO A 121 26.36 2.02 -4.93
N ILE A 122 25.70 1.44 -5.93
CA ILE A 122 26.37 0.82 -7.08
C ILE A 122 26.11 1.55 -8.40
N ASP A 123 24.89 2.00 -8.66
CA ASP A 123 24.57 2.69 -9.92
C ASP A 123 23.30 3.54 -9.76
N GLN A 124 23.46 4.85 -9.91
CA GLN A 124 22.34 5.82 -9.88
C GLN A 124 21.40 5.67 -11.08
N PHE A 125 21.76 4.86 -12.07
CA PHE A 125 20.96 4.61 -13.27
C PHE A 125 20.17 3.31 -13.23
N ILE A 126 20.23 2.55 -12.13
CA ILE A 126 19.40 1.34 -11.97
C ILE A 126 17.93 1.76 -11.92
N GLU A 127 17.13 1.15 -12.78
CA GLU A 127 15.68 1.38 -12.78
C GLU A 127 15.08 1.06 -11.40
N ARG A 128 14.22 1.94 -10.91
CA ARG A 128 13.51 1.81 -9.63
C ARG A 128 12.92 0.41 -9.37
N ARG A 129 12.34 -0.21 -10.40
CA ARG A 129 11.78 -1.58 -10.29
C ARG A 129 12.82 -2.63 -9.92
N ASN A 130 14.08 -2.44 -10.33
CA ASN A 130 15.15 -3.38 -10.03
C ASN A 130 15.61 -3.22 -8.58
N ILE A 131 15.69 -1.97 -8.08
CA ILE A 131 15.95 -1.69 -6.66
C ILE A 131 14.90 -2.35 -5.80
N LEU A 132 13.62 -2.22 -6.14
CA LEU A 132 12.51 -2.82 -5.39
C LEU A 132 12.56 -4.35 -5.36
N LYS A 133 13.08 -5.01 -6.39
CA LYS A 133 13.25 -6.46 -6.41
C LYS A 133 14.37 -6.96 -5.51
N ASP A 134 15.43 -6.17 -5.37
CA ASP A 134 16.61 -6.57 -4.62
C ASP A 134 16.45 -6.37 -3.10
N VAL A 135 15.45 -5.61 -2.68
CA VAL A 135 15.09 -5.45 -1.27
C VAL A 135 14.28 -6.67 -0.80
N ARG A 136 14.74 -7.29 0.27
CA ARG A 136 14.07 -8.43 0.92
C ARG A 136 12.95 -7.94 1.83
N TRP A 137 11.85 -7.45 1.23
CA TRP A 137 10.70 -6.86 1.95
C TRP A 137 10.09 -7.79 3.00
N GLU A 138 10.15 -9.11 2.75
CA GLU A 138 9.68 -10.13 3.68
C GLU A 138 10.42 -10.16 5.03
N ASN A 139 11.57 -9.50 5.13
CA ASN A 139 12.33 -9.42 6.37
C ASN A 139 11.99 -8.21 7.24
N TYR A 140 11.14 -7.30 6.75
CA TYR A 140 10.75 -6.10 7.49
C TYR A 140 9.61 -6.41 8.46
N ILE A 141 9.78 -6.04 9.74
CA ILE A 141 8.84 -6.35 10.83
C ILE A 141 7.44 -5.82 10.54
N LEU A 142 7.32 -4.56 10.10
CA LEU A 142 6.04 -3.94 9.75
C LEU A 142 5.33 -4.73 8.64
N ILE A 143 6.06 -5.13 7.59
CA ILE A 143 5.50 -5.89 6.47
C ILE A 143 5.02 -7.27 6.93
N GLN A 144 5.81 -7.98 7.76
CA GLN A 144 5.41 -9.27 8.31
C GLN A 144 4.15 -9.15 9.16
N HIS A 145 4.06 -8.11 9.98
CA HIS A 145 2.90 -7.85 10.83
C HIS A 145 1.65 -7.57 10.01
N ASP A 146 1.71 -6.58 9.12
CA ASP A 146 0.55 -6.06 8.41
C ASP A 146 -0.01 -7.04 7.36
N PHE A 147 0.89 -7.85 6.75
CA PHE A 147 0.48 -8.91 5.83
C PHE A 147 0.31 -10.28 6.49
N SER A 148 0.32 -10.38 7.82
CA SER A 148 0.15 -11.66 8.53
C SER A 148 -1.14 -12.40 8.15
N LYS A 149 -2.23 -11.69 7.87
CA LYS A 149 -3.50 -12.28 7.43
C LYS A 149 -3.41 -13.08 6.12
N LEU A 150 -2.42 -12.81 5.26
CA LEU A 150 -2.19 -13.61 4.07
C LEU A 150 -1.68 -15.01 4.38
N SER A 151 -1.11 -15.23 5.55
CA SER A 151 -0.64 -16.55 5.99
C SER A 151 -1.76 -17.45 6.54
N GLU A 152 -3.00 -16.95 6.65
CA GLU A 152 -4.18 -17.69 7.07
C GLU A 152 -4.83 -18.48 5.90
N LEU A 153 -4.23 -18.47 4.74
CA LEU A 153 -4.62 -19.24 3.56
C LEU A 153 -4.08 -20.67 3.62
#